data_a52d497bf9a0922ff3184ad84d2b7e04
#
_entry.id   a52d497bf9a0922ff3184ad84d2b7e04
#
_cell.length_a   1.000
_cell.length_b   1.000
_cell.length_c   1.000
_cell.angle_alpha   90.00
_cell.angle_beta   90.00
_cell.angle_gamma   90.00
#
_symmetry.space_group_name_H-M   'P 1'
#
loop_
_entity.id
_entity.type
_entity.pdbx_description
1 polymer ?
#
loop_
_entity_poly.entity_id
_entity_poly.type
_entity_poly.pdbx_seq_one_letter_code
_entity_poly.pdbx_strand_id
1 'polypeptide(L)'
;MNIFHFEKVHKAVTKATVFASSVFMASDVLSQDATVEEVIVTAQKKSENLQNVPISVSTLSATELDNLNIKDFADYVLQLPSASATQRRPGQGQIFMRGISDGGNSNQSLQGPAVAIYLDESPVTMIGDNLDVHVYDIERVEALSGPQGTLYGAASQAG
;
A
#
# COMPACT_ATOMS: atom_id res chain seq x y z
N MET A 1 -54.62 57.55 -17.62
CA MET A 1 -54.51 56.08 -17.66
C MET A 1 -53.11 55.72 -17.32
N ASN A 2 -52.94 54.99 -16.18
CA ASN A 2 -51.75 55.02 -15.31
C ASN A 2 -50.54 54.27 -15.84
N ILE A 3 -49.60 54.95 -16.47
CA ILE A 3 -48.30 54.46 -16.85
C ILE A 3 -47.44 54.22 -15.59
N PHE A 4 -47.65 54.96 -14.52
CA PHE A 4 -46.94 54.83 -13.24
C PHE A 4 -47.21 53.52 -12.47
N HIS A 5 -48.31 52.85 -12.75
CA HIS A 5 -48.63 51.60 -12.07
C HIS A 5 -47.90 50.39 -12.68
N PHE A 6 -47.56 50.42 -13.96
CA PHE A 6 -46.90 49.35 -14.68
C PHE A 6 -45.41 49.27 -14.35
N GLU A 7 -44.78 50.42 -14.13
CA GLU A 7 -43.33 50.48 -13.77
C GLU A 7 -43.02 49.95 -12.37
N LYS A 8 -43.94 50.14 -11.41
CA LYS A 8 -43.78 49.58 -10.05
C LYS A 8 -43.93 48.07 -10.00
N VAL A 9 -44.78 47.50 -10.83
CA VAL A 9 -44.98 46.05 -10.89
C VAL A 9 -43.78 45.37 -11.55
N HIS A 10 -43.22 45.96 -12.62
CA HIS A 10 -42.00 45.40 -13.25
C HIS A 10 -40.78 45.42 -12.33
N LYS A 11 -40.59 46.48 -11.55
CA LYS A 11 -39.47 46.56 -10.58
C LYS A 11 -39.64 45.62 -9.40
N ALA A 12 -40.84 45.27 -9.01
CA ALA A 12 -41.14 44.32 -7.96
C ALA A 12 -40.90 42.85 -8.45
N VAL A 13 -41.33 42.54 -9.67
CA VAL A 13 -41.17 41.20 -10.26
C VAL A 13 -39.68 40.91 -10.57
N THR A 14 -38.92 41.88 -11.08
CA THR A 14 -37.47 41.71 -11.34
C THR A 14 -36.66 41.54 -10.06
N LYS A 15 -37.03 42.19 -8.95
CA LYS A 15 -36.37 41.98 -7.66
C LYS A 15 -36.70 40.61 -7.03
N ALA A 16 -37.91 40.10 -7.23
CA ALA A 16 -38.30 38.80 -6.73
C ALA A 16 -37.65 37.64 -7.48
N THR A 17 -37.42 37.76 -8.81
CA THR A 17 -36.77 36.76 -9.62
C THR A 17 -35.24 36.69 -9.37
N VAL A 18 -34.59 37.81 -9.06
CA VAL A 18 -33.16 37.83 -8.72
C VAL A 18 -32.92 37.23 -7.33
N PHE A 19 -33.85 37.38 -6.38
CA PHE A 19 -33.71 36.77 -5.04
C PHE A 19 -34.02 35.27 -5.03
N ALA A 20 -34.85 34.78 -5.95
CA ALA A 20 -35.17 33.35 -6.05
C ALA A 20 -34.02 32.53 -6.71
N SER A 21 -33.19 33.15 -7.56
CA SER A 21 -32.09 32.47 -8.22
C SER A 21 -30.81 32.37 -7.36
N SER A 22 -30.71 33.12 -6.27
CA SER A 22 -29.52 33.05 -5.37
C SER A 22 -29.66 32.01 -4.25
N VAL A 23 -30.84 31.43 -4.05
CA VAL A 23 -31.07 30.42 -3.00
C VAL A 23 -30.82 28.98 -3.53
N PHE A 24 -30.71 28.78 -4.85
CA PHE A 24 -30.61 27.46 -5.46
C PHE A 24 -29.17 26.98 -5.69
N MET A 25 -28.12 27.70 -5.25
CA MET A 25 -26.72 27.31 -5.34
C MET A 25 -26.07 27.01 -3.96
N ALA A 26 -26.88 26.68 -2.96
CA ALA A 26 -26.38 25.93 -1.82
C ALA A 26 -26.43 24.44 -2.18
N SER A 27 -25.64 24.03 -3.18
CA SER A 27 -25.39 22.63 -3.47
C SER A 27 -24.70 22.05 -2.28
N ASP A 28 -25.30 21.04 -1.69
CA ASP A 28 -24.74 20.15 -0.71
C ASP A 28 -23.31 19.77 -1.12
N VAL A 29 -22.34 20.41 -0.53
CA VAL A 29 -21.02 19.82 -0.37
C VAL A 29 -21.26 18.69 0.64
N LEU A 30 -21.78 17.57 0.13
CA LEU A 30 -21.69 16.31 0.80
C LEU A 30 -20.20 16.08 0.99
N SER A 31 -19.73 16.39 2.19
CA SER A 31 -18.46 15.89 2.68
C SER A 31 -18.56 14.37 2.51
N GLN A 32 -17.97 13.84 1.44
CA GLN A 32 -17.67 12.43 1.38
C GLN A 32 -16.77 12.21 2.58
N ASP A 33 -17.35 11.63 3.61
CA ASP A 33 -16.60 11.03 4.71
C ASP A 33 -15.74 9.95 4.05
N ALA A 34 -14.54 10.33 3.66
CA ALA A 34 -13.55 9.38 3.19
C ALA A 34 -13.25 8.51 4.41
N THR A 35 -13.99 7.42 4.54
CA THR A 35 -13.65 6.36 5.47
C THR A 35 -12.26 5.91 5.06
N VAL A 36 -11.27 6.37 5.82
CA VAL A 36 -9.89 5.91 5.67
C VAL A 36 -9.95 4.42 6.00
N GLU A 37 -9.74 3.59 4.99
CA GLU A 37 -9.70 2.14 5.16
C GLU A 37 -8.57 1.82 6.15
N GLU A 38 -8.92 1.20 7.26
CA GLU A 38 -7.95 0.80 8.27
C GLU A 38 -7.16 -0.39 7.77
N VAL A 39 -5.88 -0.18 7.50
CA VAL A 39 -4.97 -1.26 7.08
C VAL A 39 -4.42 -1.96 8.31
N ILE A 40 -4.81 -3.21 8.50
CA ILE A 40 -4.32 -4.07 9.57
C ILE A 40 -3.14 -4.88 9.06
N VAL A 41 -2.05 -4.89 9.84
CA VAL A 41 -0.81 -5.62 9.56
C VAL A 41 -0.43 -6.56 10.69
N THR A 42 0.39 -7.56 10.38
CA THR A 42 0.92 -8.53 11.35
C THR A 42 2.43 -8.41 11.56
N ALA A 43 2.99 -7.28 11.15
CA ALA A 43 4.43 -6.99 11.11
C ALA A 43 5.19 -7.25 12.41
N GLN A 44 4.54 -7.12 13.57
CA GLN A 44 5.13 -7.41 14.89
C GLN A 44 4.62 -8.71 15.50
N LYS A 45 4.14 -9.65 14.70
CA LYS A 45 3.46 -10.88 15.15
C LYS A 45 2.22 -10.60 16.00
N LYS A 46 1.59 -9.46 15.77
CA LYS A 46 0.33 -9.00 16.34
C LYS A 46 -0.44 -8.28 15.26
N SER A 47 -1.76 -8.44 15.25
CA SER A 47 -2.64 -7.65 14.38
C SER A 47 -2.74 -6.23 14.95
N GLU A 48 -2.18 -5.27 14.25
CA GLU A 48 -2.14 -3.86 14.63
C GLU A 48 -2.45 -2.98 13.41
N ASN A 49 -2.98 -1.79 13.67
CA ASN A 49 -3.14 -0.81 12.61
C ASN A 49 -1.77 -0.35 12.11
N LEU A 50 -1.58 -0.34 10.79
CA LEU A 50 -0.34 0.07 10.13
C LEU A 50 0.21 1.42 10.65
N GLN A 51 -0.68 2.37 10.96
CA GLN A 51 -0.28 3.69 11.46
C GLN A 51 0.32 3.67 12.88
N ASN A 52 0.07 2.61 13.65
CA ASN A 52 0.57 2.46 15.01
C ASN A 52 1.89 1.67 15.07
N VAL A 53 2.31 1.07 13.96
CA VAL A 53 3.54 0.27 13.90
C VAL A 53 4.76 1.18 13.80
N PRO A 54 5.72 1.13 14.75
CA PRO A 54 6.87 2.04 14.79
C PRO A 54 8.02 1.64 13.86
N ILE A 55 7.74 0.86 12.83
CA ILE A 55 8.70 0.43 11.81
C ILE A 55 8.17 0.74 10.41
N SER A 56 9.07 0.80 9.44
CA SER A 56 8.67 1.01 8.04
C SER A 56 8.11 -0.28 7.46
N VAL A 57 6.81 -0.30 7.24
CA VAL A 57 6.07 -1.42 6.65
C VAL A 57 5.44 -0.96 5.34
N SER A 58 5.58 -1.76 4.30
CA SER A 58 4.83 -1.64 3.05
C SER A 58 3.93 -2.85 2.91
N THR A 59 2.69 -2.65 2.53
CA THR A 59 1.69 -3.72 2.40
C THR A 59 1.11 -3.75 0.99
N LEU A 60 0.77 -4.94 0.53
CA LEU A 60 -0.03 -5.19 -0.66
C LEU A 60 -1.16 -6.14 -0.25
N SER A 61 -2.39 -5.67 -0.30
CA SER A 61 -3.59 -6.45 0.00
C SER A 61 -3.93 -7.42 -1.13
N ALA A 62 -4.73 -8.45 -0.86
CA ALA A 62 -5.22 -9.37 -1.89
C ALA A 62 -5.88 -8.64 -3.08
N THR A 63 -6.67 -7.60 -2.79
CA THR A 63 -7.32 -6.78 -3.83
C THR A 63 -6.31 -6.05 -4.71
N GLU A 64 -5.23 -5.52 -4.13
CA GLU A 64 -4.16 -4.87 -4.88
C GLU A 64 -3.37 -5.88 -5.71
N LEU A 65 -3.06 -7.04 -5.15
CA LEU A 65 -2.39 -8.14 -5.85
C LEU A 65 -3.18 -8.58 -7.09
N ASP A 66 -4.50 -8.74 -6.95
CA ASP A 66 -5.40 -9.11 -8.05
C ASP A 66 -5.51 -7.98 -9.10
N ASN A 67 -5.71 -6.74 -8.67
CA ASN A 67 -5.84 -5.59 -9.57
C ASN A 67 -4.58 -5.34 -10.40
N LEU A 68 -3.42 -5.57 -9.83
CA LEU A 68 -2.12 -5.44 -10.48
C LEU A 68 -1.70 -6.71 -11.24
N ASN A 69 -2.52 -7.78 -11.17
CA ASN A 69 -2.23 -9.09 -11.78
C ASN A 69 -0.88 -9.66 -11.35
N ILE A 70 -0.54 -9.50 -10.08
CA ILE A 70 0.71 -9.98 -9.46
C ILE A 70 0.57 -11.48 -9.22
N LYS A 71 1.49 -12.27 -9.74
CA LYS A 71 1.44 -13.74 -9.68
C LYS A 71 2.66 -14.37 -9.06
N ASP A 72 3.80 -13.74 -9.20
CA ASP A 72 5.06 -14.28 -8.76
C ASP A 72 5.88 -13.28 -7.92
N PHE A 73 6.99 -13.75 -7.42
CA PHE A 73 7.93 -13.02 -6.60
C PHE A 73 8.45 -11.72 -7.27
N ALA A 74 8.80 -11.80 -8.55
CA ALA A 74 9.34 -10.66 -9.26
C ALA A 74 8.32 -9.55 -9.38
N ASP A 75 7.05 -9.89 -9.59
CA ASP A 75 5.97 -8.93 -9.73
C ASP A 75 5.75 -8.13 -8.44
N TYR A 76 5.61 -8.80 -7.28
CA TYR A 76 5.34 -8.07 -6.04
C TYR A 76 6.55 -7.28 -5.52
N VAL A 77 7.77 -7.73 -5.74
CA VAL A 77 8.96 -6.98 -5.33
C VAL A 77 9.06 -5.65 -6.06
N LEU A 78 8.63 -5.57 -7.33
CA LEU A 78 8.57 -4.32 -8.09
C LEU A 78 7.61 -3.28 -7.49
N GLN A 79 6.62 -3.72 -6.73
CA GLN A 79 5.66 -2.83 -6.06
C GLN A 79 6.16 -2.33 -4.70
N LEU A 80 7.25 -2.90 -4.18
CA LEU A 80 7.79 -2.54 -2.88
C LEU A 80 8.88 -1.45 -3.01
N PRO A 81 8.65 -0.22 -2.52
CA PRO A 81 9.53 0.93 -2.78
C PRO A 81 10.97 0.76 -2.29
N SER A 82 11.16 -0.04 -1.24
CA SER A 82 12.47 -0.26 -0.62
C SER A 82 13.16 -1.54 -1.07
N ALA A 83 12.50 -2.35 -1.91
CA ALA A 83 12.96 -3.64 -2.33
C ALA A 83 13.42 -3.64 -3.79
N SER A 84 14.37 -4.49 -4.08
CA SER A 84 14.76 -4.87 -5.44
C SER A 84 15.08 -6.35 -5.46
N ALA A 85 14.94 -7.00 -6.61
CA ALA A 85 15.27 -8.41 -6.73
C ALA A 85 16.14 -8.68 -7.94
N THR A 86 16.96 -9.71 -7.82
CA THR A 86 17.63 -10.31 -8.97
C THR A 86 17.24 -11.78 -9.03
N GLN A 87 16.78 -12.23 -10.18
CA GLN A 87 16.48 -13.63 -10.43
C GLN A 87 17.67 -14.27 -11.15
N ARG A 88 18.25 -15.30 -10.55
CA ARG A 88 19.40 -16.01 -11.13
C ARG A 88 18.95 -17.26 -11.90
N ARG A 89 17.92 -17.92 -11.43
CA ARG A 89 17.33 -19.14 -12.00
C ARG A 89 15.82 -19.10 -11.78
N PRO A 90 15.04 -19.82 -12.59
CA PRO A 90 13.64 -20.01 -12.31
C PRO A 90 13.42 -20.57 -10.90
N GLY A 91 12.56 -19.93 -10.12
CA GLY A 91 12.25 -20.31 -8.74
C GLY A 91 13.30 -19.91 -7.70
N GLN A 92 14.35 -19.19 -8.07
CA GLN A 92 15.41 -18.73 -7.15
C GLN A 92 15.78 -17.29 -7.43
N GLY A 93 15.71 -16.45 -6.40
CA GLY A 93 16.03 -15.05 -6.49
C GLY A 93 16.67 -14.51 -5.23
N GLN A 94 17.25 -13.33 -5.31
CA GLN A 94 17.73 -12.59 -4.16
C GLN A 94 16.93 -11.30 -4.04
N ILE A 95 16.48 -11.00 -2.82
CA ILE A 95 15.88 -9.71 -2.47
C ILE A 95 16.95 -8.85 -1.78
N PHE A 96 16.94 -7.59 -2.14
CA PHE A 96 17.73 -6.55 -1.50
C PHE A 96 16.77 -5.52 -0.94
N MET A 97 16.94 -5.15 0.31
CA MET A 97 16.20 -4.05 0.90
C MET A 97 17.16 -2.89 1.19
N ARG A 98 16.77 -1.67 0.75
CA ARG A 98 17.60 -0.46 0.90
C ARG A 98 19.01 -0.61 0.32
N GLY A 99 19.17 -1.42 -0.73
CA GLY A 99 20.48 -1.69 -1.32
C GLY A 99 21.39 -2.60 -0.48
N ILE A 100 20.92 -3.15 0.63
CA ILE A 100 21.69 -4.07 1.47
C ILE A 100 21.58 -5.45 0.86
N SER A 101 22.75 -6.01 0.56
CA SER A 101 22.95 -7.37 0.06
C SER A 101 23.82 -8.13 1.05
N ASP A 102 23.66 -9.44 1.10
CA ASP A 102 24.56 -10.34 1.81
C ASP A 102 25.95 -10.43 1.15
N GLY A 103 26.12 -9.80 -0.03
CA GLY A 103 27.35 -9.90 -0.82
C GLY A 103 27.61 -11.33 -1.34
N GLY A 104 26.65 -12.23 -1.14
CA GLY A 104 26.86 -13.65 -1.30
C GLY A 104 26.87 -14.10 -2.76
N ASN A 105 27.94 -14.77 -3.11
CA ASN A 105 27.91 -15.77 -4.15
C ASN A 105 27.47 -17.08 -3.47
N SER A 106 26.28 -17.56 -3.74
CA SER A 106 25.69 -18.76 -3.14
C SER A 106 26.59 -20.01 -3.14
N ASN A 107 27.63 -19.98 -3.94
CA ASN A 107 28.60 -21.07 -4.03
C ASN A 107 29.80 -20.94 -3.05
N GLN A 108 29.96 -19.80 -2.36
CA GLN A 108 31.16 -19.54 -1.55
C GLN A 108 30.86 -19.07 -0.13
N SER A 109 29.66 -18.64 0.18
CA SER A 109 29.30 -18.22 1.54
C SER A 109 28.15 -19.06 2.09
N LEU A 110 28.38 -19.66 3.25
CA LEU A 110 27.33 -20.30 4.05
C LEU A 110 26.43 -19.24 4.74
N GLN A 111 26.50 -17.99 4.32
CA GLN A 111 25.66 -16.92 4.84
C GLN A 111 24.26 -16.99 4.22
N GLY A 112 23.26 -16.87 5.08
CA GLY A 112 21.90 -16.68 4.64
C GLY A 112 21.69 -15.30 3.99
N PRO A 113 20.62 -15.12 3.22
CA PRO A 113 20.28 -13.84 2.62
C PRO A 113 20.04 -12.77 3.70
N ALA A 114 20.27 -11.51 3.34
CA ALA A 114 20.06 -10.37 4.26
C ALA A 114 18.59 -10.05 4.49
N VAL A 115 17.70 -10.53 3.62
CA VAL A 115 16.25 -10.40 3.71
C VAL A 115 15.63 -11.77 3.91
N ALA A 116 14.82 -11.91 4.96
CA ALA A 116 14.11 -13.13 5.27
C ALA A 116 12.71 -13.13 4.64
N ILE A 117 12.26 -14.28 4.16
CA ILE A 117 10.89 -14.49 3.70
C ILE A 117 10.20 -15.45 4.65
N TYR A 118 8.98 -15.08 5.03
CA TYR A 118 8.10 -15.88 5.86
C TYR A 118 6.78 -16.11 5.14
N LEU A 119 6.25 -17.31 5.24
CA LEU A 119 4.92 -17.67 4.81
C LEU A 119 4.16 -18.21 6.03
N ASP A 120 3.05 -17.58 6.39
CA ASP A 120 2.27 -17.93 7.60
C ASP A 120 3.17 -18.12 8.85
N GLU A 121 4.02 -17.15 9.12
CA GLU A 121 5.01 -17.17 10.22
C GLU A 121 6.10 -18.24 10.12
N SER A 122 6.08 -19.08 9.09
CA SER A 122 7.11 -20.08 8.84
C SER A 122 8.22 -19.52 7.93
N PRO A 123 9.49 -19.62 8.31
CA PRO A 123 10.58 -19.15 7.47
C PRO A 123 10.71 -20.04 6.23
N VAL A 124 10.66 -19.43 5.06
CA VAL A 124 10.91 -20.09 3.75
C VAL A 124 12.22 -19.63 3.12
N THR A 125 13.06 -18.97 3.91
CA THR A 125 14.38 -18.51 3.49
C THR A 125 15.35 -19.68 3.41
N MET A 126 16.09 -19.76 2.33
CA MET A 126 17.12 -20.78 2.11
C MET A 126 18.51 -20.16 2.17
N ILE A 127 19.52 -20.99 2.46
CA ILE A 127 20.92 -20.55 2.36
C ILE A 127 21.24 -20.27 0.88
N GLY A 128 21.66 -19.05 0.60
CA GLY A 128 22.14 -18.61 -0.70
C GLY A 128 21.09 -17.96 -1.62
N ASP A 129 19.83 -18.36 -1.58
CA ASP A 129 18.79 -17.78 -2.42
C ASP A 129 17.44 -17.78 -1.67
N ASN A 130 16.56 -16.87 -2.05
CA ASN A 130 15.18 -16.86 -1.61
C ASN A 130 14.31 -17.67 -2.57
N LEU A 131 13.32 -18.37 -2.01
CA LEU A 131 12.34 -19.07 -2.82
C LEU A 131 11.45 -18.08 -3.58
N ASP A 132 11.14 -18.41 -4.81
CA ASP A 132 10.09 -17.75 -5.59
C ASP A 132 8.73 -18.25 -5.10
N VAL A 133 8.13 -17.48 -4.20
CA VAL A 133 6.81 -17.81 -3.64
C VAL A 133 5.75 -17.20 -4.55
N HIS A 134 5.01 -18.07 -5.23
CA HIS A 134 3.88 -17.65 -6.04
C HIS A 134 2.73 -17.13 -5.17
N VAL A 135 2.04 -16.09 -5.65
CA VAL A 135 0.94 -15.43 -4.95
C VAL A 135 -0.37 -16.18 -5.26
N TYR A 136 -0.60 -17.32 -4.61
CA TYR A 136 -1.85 -18.04 -4.66
C TYR A 136 -2.49 -18.05 -3.28
N ASP A 137 -3.75 -17.60 -3.19
CA ASP A 137 -4.52 -17.59 -1.94
C ASP A 137 -3.82 -16.86 -0.78
N ILE A 138 -3.16 -15.75 -1.11
CA ILE A 138 -2.46 -14.91 -0.15
C ILE A 138 -3.34 -13.72 0.22
N GLU A 139 -3.57 -13.51 1.50
CA GLU A 139 -4.36 -12.40 2.02
C GLU A 139 -3.64 -11.06 1.81
N ARG A 140 -2.34 -11.03 2.03
CA ARG A 140 -1.49 -9.83 1.86
C ARG A 140 -0.01 -10.19 1.84
N VAL A 141 0.77 -9.28 1.29
CA VAL A 141 2.23 -9.28 1.39
C VAL A 141 2.63 -8.11 2.28
N GLU A 142 3.43 -8.36 3.29
CA GLU A 142 3.97 -7.34 4.19
C GLU A 142 5.50 -7.29 4.05
N ALA A 143 6.05 -6.12 3.75
CA ALA A 143 7.49 -5.92 3.67
C ALA A 143 7.95 -4.98 4.78
N LEU A 144 8.77 -5.50 5.68
CA LEU A 144 9.34 -4.78 6.81
C LEU A 144 10.76 -4.35 6.48
N SER A 145 11.01 -3.06 6.47
CA SER A 145 12.33 -2.52 6.14
C SER A 145 13.16 -2.26 7.39
N GLY A 146 14.38 -2.77 7.40
CA GLY A 146 15.34 -2.62 8.51
C GLY A 146 15.50 -3.88 9.33
N PRO A 147 16.44 -3.89 10.30
CA PRO A 147 16.79 -5.10 11.03
C PRO A 147 15.62 -5.61 11.88
N GLN A 148 15.20 -6.84 11.62
CA GLN A 148 14.08 -7.52 12.29
C GLN A 148 14.55 -8.77 13.08
N GLY A 149 15.84 -8.91 13.33
CA GLY A 149 16.44 -10.10 13.93
C GLY A 149 15.90 -10.49 15.31
N THR A 150 15.32 -9.54 16.07
CA THR A 150 14.73 -9.81 17.38
C THR A 150 13.42 -10.60 17.30
N LEU A 151 12.62 -10.37 16.25
CA LEU A 151 11.32 -11.02 16.05
C LEU A 151 11.40 -12.18 15.07
N TYR A 152 12.22 -12.02 14.03
CA TYR A 152 12.29 -12.94 12.90
C TYR A 152 13.61 -13.73 12.83
N GLY A 153 14.56 -13.45 13.72
CA GLY A 153 15.78 -14.24 13.86
C GLY A 153 16.83 -13.98 12.76
N ALA A 154 17.54 -15.03 12.39
CA ALA A 154 18.60 -14.94 11.39
C ALA A 154 18.08 -14.57 10.00
N ALA A 155 18.96 -14.01 9.16
CA ALA A 155 18.64 -13.60 7.79
C ALA A 155 17.65 -12.40 7.65
N SER A 156 17.38 -11.66 8.71
CA SER A 156 16.55 -10.45 8.68
C SER A 156 17.33 -9.18 9.08
N GLN A 157 18.51 -9.01 8.48
CA GLN A 157 19.39 -7.86 8.74
C GLN A 157 18.92 -6.60 7.99
N ALA A 158 18.38 -6.78 6.81
CA ALA A 158 17.87 -5.70 5.97
C ALA A 158 16.33 -5.59 5.97
N GLY A 159 15.68 -6.68 6.31
CA GLY A 159 14.22 -6.77 6.35
C GLY A 159 13.71 -8.19 6.46
#